data_f5ef54165288c74f36a0e850635e0157
#
_entry.id   f5ef54165288c74f36a0e850635e0157
#
_cell.length_a   1.000
_cell.length_b   1.000
_cell.length_c   1.000
_cell.angle_alpha   90.00
_cell.angle_beta   90.00
_cell.angle_gamma   90.00
#
_symmetry.space_group_name_H-M   'P 1'
#
loop_
_entity.id
_entity.type
_entity.pdbx_description
1 polymer ?
#
loop_
_entity_poly.entity_id
_entity_poly.type
_entity_poly.pdbx_seq_one_letter_code
_entity_poly.pdbx_strand_id
1 'polypeptide(L)'
;MSEDRQQDATQAKLCDHSWQRAEQLATALAAGDLAGKPLYLLRQSEMNTDLGTRHHYAFTHPRADLIYREYIANWLGRGPCAVINDLAIVEDYEPQDQEYVTVCKVLHELAHIIDRPVIHERASDSVCAERVVFEGLVLADCSKRPQRSDLPLYYGHELSFIRAVLHLAYRATTAGYPVAASGIFNGCKHGLLPTAQYLEAIGDEPEQLANTPIGQILASPPPVNMADLWLADLERYSRRFTNNT
;
A
#
# COMPACT_ATOMS: atom_id res chain seq x y z
N MET A 1 -13.89 17.54 -47.36
CA MET A 1 -14.60 17.92 -46.13
C MET A 1 -14.47 16.74 -45.16
N SER A 2 -13.43 16.76 -44.37
CA SER A 2 -13.18 15.77 -43.30
C SER A 2 -13.70 16.41 -42.01
N GLU A 3 -14.82 15.91 -41.52
CA GLU A 3 -15.35 16.27 -40.22
C GLU A 3 -14.47 15.67 -39.15
N ASP A 4 -13.72 16.52 -38.47
CA ASP A 4 -13.03 16.24 -37.25
C ASP A 4 -14.05 15.75 -36.21
N ARG A 5 -14.10 14.42 -36.02
CA ARG A 5 -14.68 13.81 -34.82
C ARG A 5 -13.70 14.07 -33.68
N GLN A 6 -13.74 15.23 -33.09
CA GLN A 6 -13.35 15.41 -31.69
C GLN A 6 -14.30 14.57 -30.85
N GLN A 7 -13.93 13.32 -30.63
CA GLN A 7 -14.52 12.53 -29.58
C GLN A 7 -14.07 13.16 -28.27
N ASP A 8 -14.98 13.90 -27.66
CA ASP A 8 -14.95 14.24 -26.24
C ASP A 8 -14.96 12.93 -25.45
N ALA A 9 -13.77 12.37 -25.27
CA ALA A 9 -13.57 11.26 -24.34
C ALA A 9 -13.68 11.88 -22.94
N THR A 10 -14.91 12.01 -22.46
CA THR A 10 -15.17 12.25 -21.04
C THR A 10 -14.54 11.07 -20.31
N GLN A 11 -13.34 11.28 -19.81
CA GLN A 11 -12.59 10.24 -19.10
C GLN A 11 -13.45 9.77 -17.94
N ALA A 12 -13.84 8.50 -17.95
CA ALA A 12 -14.64 7.93 -16.89
C ALA A 12 -13.87 8.12 -15.56
N LYS A 13 -14.58 8.59 -14.53
CA LYS A 13 -14.01 8.82 -13.21
C LYS A 13 -14.55 7.78 -12.24
N LEU A 14 -13.72 7.42 -11.27
CA LEU A 14 -14.16 6.61 -10.15
C LEU A 14 -15.34 7.30 -9.44
N CYS A 15 -16.35 6.51 -9.07
CA CYS A 15 -17.52 7.02 -8.36
C CYS A 15 -17.10 7.65 -7.02
N ASP A 16 -17.57 8.86 -6.74
CA ASP A 16 -17.25 9.58 -5.49
C ASP A 16 -17.69 8.81 -4.24
N HIS A 17 -18.77 8.05 -4.33
CA HIS A 17 -19.22 7.19 -3.21
C HIS A 17 -18.19 6.11 -2.88
N SER A 18 -17.65 5.43 -3.88
CA SER A 18 -16.60 4.40 -3.71
C SER A 18 -15.34 4.99 -3.07
N TRP A 19 -14.96 6.19 -3.51
CA TRP A 19 -13.83 6.90 -2.94
C TRP A 19 -14.05 7.27 -1.48
N GLN A 20 -15.16 7.94 -1.16
CA GLN A 20 -15.48 8.35 0.21
C GLN A 20 -15.52 7.16 1.17
N ARG A 21 -16.03 6.03 0.71
CA ARG A 21 -16.07 4.80 1.50
C ARG A 21 -14.67 4.27 1.81
N ALA A 22 -13.78 4.23 0.83
CA ALA A 22 -12.40 3.83 1.02
C ALA A 22 -11.65 4.76 1.98
N GLU A 23 -11.84 6.06 1.85
CA GLU A 23 -11.25 7.09 2.71
C GLU A 23 -11.74 6.99 4.16
N GLN A 24 -13.05 6.86 4.35
CA GLN A 24 -13.64 6.69 5.69
C GLN A 24 -13.13 5.41 6.37
N LEU A 25 -13.09 4.30 5.65
CA LEU A 25 -12.59 3.04 6.16
C LEU A 25 -11.11 3.14 6.55
N ALA A 26 -10.26 3.67 5.67
CA ALA A 26 -8.82 3.82 5.94
C ALA A 26 -8.57 4.72 7.16
N THR A 27 -9.27 5.85 7.24
CA THR A 27 -9.16 6.77 8.37
C THR A 27 -9.57 6.11 9.69
N ALA A 28 -10.67 5.37 9.69
CA ALA A 28 -11.14 4.65 10.88
C ALA A 28 -10.15 3.56 11.32
N LEU A 29 -9.63 2.78 10.38
CA LEU A 29 -8.69 1.69 10.66
C LEU A 29 -7.32 2.19 11.13
N ALA A 30 -6.88 3.34 10.62
CA ALA A 30 -5.58 3.94 10.93
C ALA A 30 -5.58 4.78 12.22
N ALA A 31 -6.72 5.11 12.79
CA ALA A 31 -6.84 6.13 13.85
C ALA A 31 -5.89 5.91 15.04
N GLY A 32 -5.63 4.65 15.42
CA GLY A 32 -4.70 4.30 16.50
C GLY A 32 -3.22 4.35 16.11
N ASP A 33 -2.91 4.31 14.81
CA ASP A 33 -1.54 4.17 14.29
C ASP A 33 -0.92 5.50 13.85
N LEU A 34 -1.74 6.51 13.56
CA LEU A 34 -1.29 7.78 13.01
C LEU A 34 -0.80 8.79 14.05
N ALA A 35 -0.87 8.46 15.34
CA ALA A 35 -0.46 9.34 16.44
C ALA A 35 -1.07 10.77 16.34
N GLY A 36 -2.33 10.86 15.91
CA GLY A 36 -3.05 12.13 15.73
C GLY A 36 -2.67 12.92 14.46
N LYS A 37 -1.80 12.40 13.61
CA LYS A 37 -1.49 13.01 12.31
C LYS A 37 -2.63 12.77 11.32
N PRO A 38 -2.92 13.73 10.41
CA PRO A 38 -3.90 13.53 9.36
C PRO A 38 -3.38 12.48 8.34
N LEU A 39 -4.27 11.62 7.85
CA LEU A 39 -4.03 10.78 6.69
C LEU A 39 -4.56 11.50 5.45
N TYR A 40 -3.72 11.62 4.43
CA TYR A 40 -4.10 12.19 3.14
C TYR A 40 -4.19 11.10 2.09
N LEU A 41 -5.34 11.03 1.44
CA LEU A 41 -5.57 10.16 0.28
C LEU A 41 -5.88 11.06 -0.91
N LEU A 42 -5.13 10.89 -2.00
CA LEU A 42 -5.26 11.70 -3.21
C LEU A 42 -5.65 10.80 -4.39
N ARG A 43 -6.54 11.32 -5.23
CA ARG A 43 -6.89 10.70 -6.52
C ARG A 43 -6.02 11.29 -7.64
N GLN A 44 -5.44 10.43 -8.45
CA GLN A 44 -4.67 10.88 -9.62
C GLN A 44 -5.51 11.73 -10.59
N SER A 45 -6.79 11.39 -10.76
CA SER A 45 -7.71 12.14 -11.63
C SER A 45 -7.92 13.61 -11.21
N GLU A 46 -7.61 13.96 -9.97
CA GLU A 46 -7.71 15.32 -9.42
C GLU A 46 -6.38 16.08 -9.50
N MET A 47 -5.32 15.42 -9.97
CA MET A 47 -3.99 15.99 -10.07
C MET A 47 -3.67 16.35 -11.53
N ASN A 48 -3.15 17.56 -11.75
CA ASN A 48 -2.77 18.02 -13.10
C ASN A 48 -1.42 17.44 -13.57
N THR A 49 -0.88 16.46 -12.83
CA THR A 49 0.45 15.92 -13.07
C THR A 49 0.32 14.45 -13.46
N ASP A 50 0.83 14.10 -14.63
CA ASP A 50 1.07 12.68 -14.96
C ASP A 50 2.24 12.19 -14.09
N LEU A 51 1.93 11.42 -13.07
CA LEU A 51 2.91 10.90 -12.13
C LEU A 51 3.79 9.79 -12.72
N GLY A 52 3.66 9.52 -14.03
CA GLY A 52 4.37 8.40 -14.67
C GLY A 52 3.93 7.03 -14.16
N THR A 53 2.83 6.97 -13.42
CA THR A 53 2.37 5.78 -12.69
C THR A 53 1.46 4.88 -13.52
N ARG A 54 1.51 4.95 -14.86
CA ARG A 54 0.67 4.13 -15.76
C ARG A 54 0.73 2.62 -15.48
N HIS A 55 1.69 2.19 -14.66
CA HIS A 55 1.88 0.79 -14.28
C HIS A 55 1.67 0.52 -12.77
N HIS A 56 1.31 1.55 -11.98
CA HIS A 56 1.06 1.42 -10.55
C HIS A 56 -0.34 1.93 -10.22
N TYR A 57 -1.10 1.14 -9.47
CA TYR A 57 -2.44 1.53 -9.02
C TYR A 57 -2.43 2.46 -7.81
N ALA A 58 -1.33 2.48 -7.06
CA ALA A 58 -1.19 3.31 -5.88
C ALA A 58 0.28 3.42 -5.48
N PHE A 59 0.60 4.44 -4.71
CA PHE A 59 1.88 4.56 -4.01
C PHE A 59 1.76 5.44 -2.78
N THR A 60 2.62 5.22 -1.80
CA THR A 60 2.87 6.14 -0.69
C THR A 60 4.30 6.62 -0.70
N HIS A 61 4.51 7.85 -0.22
CA HIS A 61 5.82 8.46 -0.17
C HIS A 61 5.93 9.37 1.06
N PRO A 62 7.04 9.34 1.82
CA PRO A 62 7.18 10.07 3.08
C PRO A 62 7.03 11.59 3.00
N ARG A 63 7.13 12.16 1.82
CA ARG A 63 6.96 13.61 1.56
C ARG A 63 5.80 13.91 0.59
N ALA A 64 4.96 12.94 0.31
CA ALA A 64 3.86 13.13 -0.63
C ALA A 64 2.93 14.26 -0.18
N ASP A 65 2.70 14.42 1.11
CA ASP A 65 1.93 15.51 1.69
C ASP A 65 2.50 16.91 1.39
N LEU A 66 3.83 17.04 1.25
CA LEU A 66 4.48 18.30 0.86
C LEU A 66 4.52 18.47 -0.65
N ILE A 67 4.85 17.40 -1.38
CA ILE A 67 4.99 17.43 -2.85
C ILE A 67 3.65 17.74 -3.49
N TYR A 68 2.58 17.16 -2.97
CA TYR A 68 1.22 17.28 -3.50
C TYR A 68 0.33 18.17 -2.65
N ARG A 69 0.90 19.06 -1.85
CA ARG A 69 0.19 19.94 -0.93
C ARG A 69 -0.92 20.75 -1.60
N GLU A 70 -0.71 21.20 -2.82
CA GLU A 70 -1.69 21.99 -3.58
C GLU A 70 -2.98 21.22 -3.90
N TYR A 71 -2.93 19.89 -3.91
CA TYR A 71 -4.08 19.02 -4.14
C TYR A 71 -4.79 18.60 -2.83
N ILE A 72 -4.26 18.99 -1.68
CA ILE A 72 -4.84 18.68 -0.38
C ILE A 72 -5.74 19.85 0.05
N ALA A 73 -7.05 19.74 -0.18
CA ALA A 73 -8.01 20.80 0.08
C ALA A 73 -7.98 21.33 1.51
N ASN A 74 -7.78 20.44 2.51
CA ASN A 74 -7.74 20.76 3.93
C ASN A 74 -6.43 20.29 4.54
N TRP A 75 -5.32 20.93 4.18
CA TRP A 75 -4.02 20.56 4.74
C TRP A 75 -3.89 20.99 6.20
N LEU A 76 -3.84 20.02 7.10
CA LEU A 76 -3.79 20.20 8.56
C LEU A 76 -2.37 20.07 9.14
N GLY A 77 -1.34 20.06 8.30
CA GLY A 77 0.05 19.83 8.69
C GLY A 77 0.62 18.53 8.12
N ARG A 78 1.82 18.17 8.58
CA ARG A 78 2.50 16.97 8.10
C ARG A 78 1.76 15.70 8.48
N GLY A 79 1.59 14.82 7.51
CA GLY A 79 0.96 13.52 7.73
C GLY A 79 1.25 12.55 6.58
N PRO A 80 1.10 11.24 6.80
CA PRO A 80 1.24 10.26 5.73
C PRO A 80 0.25 10.55 4.60
N CYS A 81 0.72 10.30 3.37
CA CYS A 81 -0.05 10.56 2.16
C CYS A 81 0.12 9.40 1.19
N ALA A 82 -0.99 8.94 0.65
CA ALA A 82 -1.02 7.97 -0.43
C ALA A 82 -1.75 8.55 -1.65
N VAL A 83 -1.25 8.23 -2.83
CA VAL A 83 -1.87 8.60 -4.11
C VAL A 83 -2.41 7.34 -4.76
N ILE A 84 -3.68 7.37 -5.14
CA ILE A 84 -4.37 6.27 -5.80
C ILE A 84 -4.60 6.64 -7.27
N ASN A 85 -4.15 5.76 -8.16
CA ASN A 85 -4.39 5.91 -9.59
C ASN A 85 -5.79 5.38 -9.94
N ASP A 86 -6.77 6.20 -9.65
CA ASP A 86 -8.18 5.90 -9.90
C ASP A 86 -8.49 5.81 -11.41
N LEU A 87 -7.70 6.46 -12.26
CA LEU A 87 -7.82 6.34 -13.72
C LEU A 87 -7.49 4.92 -14.19
N ALA A 88 -6.40 4.33 -13.69
CA ALA A 88 -6.05 2.95 -14.01
C ALA A 88 -7.07 1.95 -13.44
N ILE A 89 -7.65 2.22 -12.28
CA ILE A 89 -8.71 1.38 -11.71
C ILE A 89 -9.94 1.39 -12.63
N VAL A 90 -10.34 2.56 -13.11
CA VAL A 90 -11.49 2.68 -14.01
C VAL A 90 -11.22 2.05 -15.38
N GLU A 91 -9.98 2.10 -15.87
CA GLU A 91 -9.58 1.50 -17.15
C GLU A 91 -9.54 -0.03 -17.08
N ASP A 92 -9.04 -0.60 -15.99
CA ASP A 92 -8.70 -2.02 -15.90
C ASP A 92 -9.78 -2.89 -15.23
N TYR A 93 -10.76 -2.27 -14.54
CA TYR A 93 -11.75 -3.00 -13.76
C TYR A 93 -13.18 -2.59 -14.11
N GLU A 94 -14.08 -3.58 -14.12
CA GLU A 94 -15.51 -3.36 -14.32
C GLU A 94 -16.11 -2.49 -13.20
N PRO A 95 -17.13 -1.66 -13.49
CA PRO A 95 -17.70 -0.71 -12.51
C PRO A 95 -18.09 -1.32 -11.16
N GLN A 96 -18.59 -2.57 -11.15
CA GLN A 96 -18.98 -3.26 -9.92
C GLN A 96 -17.79 -3.65 -9.05
N ASP A 97 -16.57 -3.76 -9.61
CA ASP A 97 -15.37 -4.18 -8.92
C ASP A 97 -14.50 -2.99 -8.46
N GLN A 98 -14.73 -1.79 -9.03
CA GLN A 98 -13.90 -0.61 -8.80
C GLN A 98 -13.86 -0.19 -7.33
N GLU A 99 -14.98 -0.25 -6.61
CA GLU A 99 -15.02 0.06 -5.18
C GLU A 99 -14.13 -0.90 -4.39
N TYR A 100 -14.30 -2.20 -4.60
CA TYR A 100 -13.51 -3.23 -3.92
C TYR A 100 -12.02 -3.05 -4.19
N VAL A 101 -11.64 -2.85 -5.45
CA VAL A 101 -10.24 -2.63 -5.84
C VAL A 101 -9.68 -1.37 -5.22
N THR A 102 -10.44 -0.27 -5.22
CA THR A 102 -10.02 1.00 -4.59
C THR A 102 -9.72 0.79 -3.11
N VAL A 103 -10.62 0.14 -2.38
CA VAL A 103 -10.40 -0.18 -0.96
C VAL A 103 -9.17 -1.05 -0.79
N CYS A 104 -8.98 -2.08 -1.61
CA CYS A 104 -7.79 -2.92 -1.54
C CYS A 104 -6.50 -2.12 -1.74
N LYS A 105 -6.45 -1.18 -2.69
CA LYS A 105 -5.28 -0.35 -2.95
C LYS A 105 -5.02 0.65 -1.83
N VAL A 106 -6.06 1.28 -1.31
CA VAL A 106 -5.94 2.19 -0.15
C VAL A 106 -5.42 1.44 1.08
N LEU A 107 -5.93 0.24 1.37
CA LEU A 107 -5.45 -0.56 2.49
C LEU A 107 -4.03 -1.10 2.28
N HIS A 108 -3.62 -1.37 1.04
CA HIS A 108 -2.24 -1.71 0.71
C HIS A 108 -1.27 -0.59 1.07
N GLU A 109 -1.57 0.64 0.63
CA GLU A 109 -0.75 1.80 0.95
C GLU A 109 -0.78 2.13 2.46
N LEU A 110 -1.92 1.94 3.11
CA LEU A 110 -2.04 2.07 4.56
C LEU A 110 -1.15 1.06 5.30
N ALA A 111 -1.05 -0.18 4.81
CA ALA A 111 -0.14 -1.17 5.38
C ALA A 111 1.32 -0.70 5.31
N HIS A 112 1.75 -0.12 4.19
CA HIS A 112 3.09 0.49 4.08
C HIS A 112 3.31 1.64 5.05
N ILE A 113 2.31 2.51 5.21
CA ILE A 113 2.37 3.63 6.15
C ILE A 113 2.56 3.13 7.59
N ILE A 114 1.82 2.11 7.98
CA ILE A 114 1.86 1.54 9.34
C ILE A 114 3.14 0.73 9.56
N ASP A 115 3.58 -0.03 8.57
CA ASP A 115 4.79 -0.85 8.63
C ASP A 115 6.06 0.00 8.75
N ARG A 116 6.06 1.23 8.20
CA ARG A 116 7.24 2.08 8.12
C ARG A 116 7.04 3.49 8.69
N PRO A 117 6.54 3.63 9.91
CA PRO A 117 6.28 4.96 10.49
C PRO A 117 7.56 5.80 10.58
N VAL A 118 8.72 5.16 10.82
CA VAL A 118 10.02 5.83 10.94
C VAL A 118 10.47 6.47 9.62
N ILE A 119 10.13 5.89 8.47
CA ILE A 119 10.43 6.49 7.17
C ILE A 119 9.62 7.78 6.99
N HIS A 120 8.34 7.73 7.36
CA HIS A 120 7.44 8.90 7.31
C HIS A 120 7.83 9.98 8.33
N GLU A 121 8.41 9.62 9.45
CA GLU A 121 8.90 10.58 10.47
C GLU A 121 10.25 11.18 10.09
N ARG A 122 11.20 10.38 9.64
CA ARG A 122 12.55 10.84 9.27
C ARG A 122 12.58 11.69 8.01
N ALA A 123 11.60 11.56 7.13
CA ALA A 123 11.47 12.41 5.95
C ALA A 123 11.30 13.90 6.30
N SER A 124 11.02 14.24 7.58
CA SER A 124 10.88 15.63 8.01
C SER A 124 12.21 16.40 8.11
N ASP A 125 13.34 15.73 8.31
CA ASP A 125 14.49 16.42 8.92
C ASP A 125 15.79 16.49 8.11
N SER A 126 15.98 15.84 6.97
CA SER A 126 17.24 16.01 6.25
C SER A 126 17.38 15.28 4.88
N VAL A 127 18.48 15.60 4.21
CA VAL A 127 19.07 14.94 3.03
C VAL A 127 19.10 13.39 3.13
N CYS A 128 19.18 12.82 4.35
CA CYS A 128 19.10 11.38 4.58
C CYS A 128 17.72 10.79 4.22
N ALA A 129 16.65 11.56 4.42
CA ALA A 129 15.30 11.13 4.06
C ALA A 129 15.12 11.02 2.54
N GLU A 130 15.70 11.96 1.77
CA GLU A 130 15.67 11.89 0.31
C GLU A 130 16.41 10.66 -0.21
N ARG A 131 17.51 10.30 0.43
CA ARG A 131 18.28 9.12 0.07
C ARG A 131 17.52 7.82 0.35
N VAL A 132 16.89 7.71 1.52
CA VAL A 132 16.06 6.54 1.89
C VAL A 132 14.85 6.41 0.97
N VAL A 133 14.21 7.53 0.65
CA VAL A 133 13.09 7.58 -0.31
C VAL A 133 13.57 7.20 -1.72
N PHE A 134 14.69 7.78 -2.17
CA PHE A 134 15.26 7.47 -3.47
C PHE A 134 15.69 6.01 -3.54
N GLU A 135 16.32 5.46 -2.52
CA GLU A 135 16.66 4.05 -2.43
C GLU A 135 15.40 3.18 -2.40
N GLY A 136 14.33 3.58 -1.72
CA GLY A 136 13.04 2.89 -1.74
C GLY A 136 12.36 2.91 -3.11
N LEU A 137 12.34 4.05 -3.79
CA LEU A 137 11.80 4.19 -5.14
C LEU A 137 12.67 3.46 -6.19
N VAL A 138 13.99 3.52 -6.06
CA VAL A 138 14.94 2.82 -6.93
C VAL A 138 14.85 1.31 -6.74
N LEU A 139 14.52 0.84 -5.54
CA LEU A 139 14.34 -0.59 -5.26
C LEU A 139 12.97 -1.09 -5.73
N ALA A 140 11.98 -0.22 -5.82
CA ALA A 140 10.71 -0.52 -6.49
C ALA A 140 10.88 -0.66 -8.01
N ASP A 141 11.83 0.05 -8.61
CA ASP A 141 12.28 -0.17 -10.00
C ASP A 141 13.25 -1.35 -10.05
N CYS A 142 12.71 -2.55 -10.25
CA CYS A 142 13.45 -3.81 -10.32
C CYS A 142 14.60 -3.83 -11.35
N SER A 143 14.65 -2.87 -12.29
CA SER A 143 15.70 -2.76 -13.31
C SER A 143 16.99 -2.14 -12.79
N LYS A 144 16.95 -1.46 -11.64
CA LYS A 144 18.08 -0.70 -11.07
C LYS A 144 18.57 -1.23 -9.73
N ARG A 145 18.32 -2.51 -9.42
CA ARG A 145 18.76 -3.13 -8.16
C ARG A 145 20.28 -2.99 -7.98
N PRO A 146 20.74 -2.47 -6.82
CA PRO A 146 22.13 -2.68 -6.46
C PRO A 146 22.35 -4.19 -6.32
N GLN A 147 23.40 -4.71 -6.93
CA GLN A 147 23.85 -6.10 -6.77
C GLN A 147 24.42 -6.31 -5.36
N ARG A 148 23.61 -6.16 -4.35
CA ARG A 148 23.96 -6.49 -2.98
C ARG A 148 23.31 -7.81 -2.63
N SER A 149 24.14 -8.83 -2.49
CA SER A 149 23.75 -10.20 -2.14
C SER A 149 23.15 -10.34 -0.71
N ASP A 150 23.21 -9.27 0.09
CA ASP A 150 22.86 -9.23 1.50
C ASP A 150 21.53 -8.49 1.79
N LEU A 151 20.85 -7.96 0.76
CA LEU A 151 19.57 -7.31 0.94
C LEU A 151 18.40 -8.28 0.76
N PRO A 152 17.37 -8.23 1.61
CA PRO A 152 16.16 -9.02 1.43
C PRO A 152 15.55 -8.75 0.05
N LEU A 153 15.19 -9.80 -0.66
CA LEU A 153 14.65 -9.74 -2.02
C LEU A 153 13.25 -9.11 -2.11
N TYR A 154 12.60 -8.90 -0.96
CA TYR A 154 11.27 -8.33 -0.81
C TYR A 154 11.30 -6.95 -0.15
N TYR A 155 11.89 -5.99 -0.81
CA TYR A 155 11.92 -4.66 -0.27
C TYR A 155 10.53 -4.02 -0.31
N GLY A 156 9.97 -3.73 0.86
CA GLY A 156 8.68 -3.07 0.98
C GLY A 156 7.50 -3.99 1.28
N HIS A 157 7.64 -5.30 1.16
CA HIS A 157 6.59 -6.27 1.42
C HIS A 157 7.11 -7.39 2.33
N GLU A 158 7.79 -7.00 3.41
CA GLU A 158 8.38 -7.90 4.39
C GLU A 158 7.31 -8.53 5.30
N LEU A 159 7.75 -9.38 6.23
CA LEU A 159 6.85 -10.07 7.16
C LEU A 159 5.95 -9.11 7.94
N SER A 160 6.48 -7.96 8.36
CA SER A 160 5.72 -6.92 9.04
C SER A 160 4.61 -6.32 8.17
N PHE A 161 4.89 -6.06 6.90
CA PHE A 161 3.87 -5.63 5.95
C PHE A 161 2.77 -6.68 5.78
N ILE A 162 3.15 -7.96 5.63
CA ILE A 162 2.19 -9.06 5.52
C ILE A 162 1.28 -9.11 6.76
N ARG A 163 1.88 -9.01 7.96
CA ARG A 163 1.16 -8.99 9.22
C ARG A 163 0.20 -7.80 9.31
N ALA A 164 0.63 -6.60 8.88
CA ALA A 164 -0.22 -5.42 8.81
C ALA A 164 -1.44 -5.65 7.89
N VAL A 165 -1.22 -6.22 6.70
CA VAL A 165 -2.30 -6.53 5.74
C VAL A 165 -3.32 -7.50 6.35
N LEU A 166 -2.88 -8.54 7.06
CA LEU A 166 -3.79 -9.51 7.69
C LEU A 166 -4.65 -8.85 8.78
N HIS A 167 -4.06 -7.98 9.61
CA HIS A 167 -4.80 -7.19 10.60
C HIS A 167 -5.78 -6.20 9.95
N LEU A 168 -5.38 -5.51 8.87
CA LEU A 168 -6.25 -4.59 8.15
C LEU A 168 -7.43 -5.32 7.52
N ALA A 169 -7.20 -6.47 6.88
CA ALA A 169 -8.27 -7.28 6.29
C ALA A 169 -9.29 -7.74 7.35
N TYR A 170 -8.81 -8.22 8.50
CA TYR A 170 -9.67 -8.60 9.62
C TYR A 170 -10.51 -7.42 10.12
N ARG A 171 -9.89 -6.28 10.38
CA ARG A 171 -10.56 -5.08 10.89
C ARG A 171 -11.56 -4.50 9.90
N ALA A 172 -11.24 -4.47 8.61
CA ALA A 172 -12.15 -4.03 7.57
C ALA A 172 -13.39 -4.92 7.51
N THR A 173 -13.19 -6.24 7.59
CA THR A 173 -14.29 -7.22 7.61
C THR A 173 -15.17 -7.04 8.85
N THR A 174 -14.57 -6.85 10.03
CA THR A 174 -15.30 -6.59 11.29
C THR A 174 -16.05 -5.26 11.25
N ALA A 175 -15.52 -4.26 10.52
CA ALA A 175 -16.21 -2.98 10.29
C ALA A 175 -17.33 -3.07 9.24
N GLY A 176 -17.66 -4.25 8.76
CA GLY A 176 -18.73 -4.49 7.78
C GLY A 176 -18.29 -4.33 6.32
N TYR A 177 -17.00 -4.29 6.05
CA TYR A 177 -16.47 -4.25 4.70
C TYR A 177 -15.58 -5.49 4.44
N PRO A 178 -16.14 -6.58 3.90
CA PRO A 178 -15.41 -7.83 3.72
C PRO A 178 -14.33 -7.67 2.63
N VAL A 179 -13.08 -7.63 3.05
CA VAL A 179 -11.90 -7.53 2.17
C VAL A 179 -11.03 -8.75 2.37
N ALA A 180 -10.74 -9.44 1.28
CA ALA A 180 -9.77 -10.54 1.33
C ALA A 180 -8.35 -9.99 1.45
N ALA A 181 -7.55 -10.56 2.35
CA ALA A 181 -6.14 -10.19 2.50
C ALA A 181 -5.38 -10.36 1.16
N SER A 182 -5.72 -11.37 0.35
CA SER A 182 -5.17 -11.55 -1.00
C SER A 182 -5.46 -10.38 -1.94
N GLY A 183 -6.61 -9.72 -1.81
CA GLY A 183 -6.95 -8.53 -2.57
C GLY A 183 -6.04 -7.35 -2.20
N ILE A 184 -5.80 -7.13 -0.91
CA ILE A 184 -4.86 -6.12 -0.43
C ILE A 184 -3.43 -6.45 -0.89
N PHE A 185 -3.04 -7.72 -0.88
CA PHE A 185 -1.73 -8.19 -1.34
C PHE A 185 -1.48 -8.08 -2.84
N ASN A 186 -2.46 -7.80 -3.66
CA ASN A 186 -2.41 -7.94 -5.13
C ASN A 186 -1.26 -7.16 -5.84
N GLY A 187 -0.44 -6.40 -5.12
CA GLY A 187 0.81 -5.82 -5.64
C GLY A 187 2.03 -6.75 -5.54
N CYS A 188 1.95 -7.85 -4.80
CA CYS A 188 3.09 -8.74 -4.50
C CYS A 188 3.14 -9.93 -5.45
N LYS A 189 3.30 -9.68 -6.76
CA LYS A 189 3.27 -10.75 -7.79
C LYS A 189 4.45 -11.75 -7.75
N HIS A 190 5.43 -11.56 -6.88
CA HIS A 190 6.71 -12.25 -7.01
C HIS A 190 6.98 -13.31 -5.94
N GLY A 191 6.16 -14.33 -5.90
CA GLY A 191 6.60 -15.57 -5.31
C GLY A 191 6.26 -15.80 -3.85
N LEU A 192 5.49 -14.92 -3.22
CA LEU A 192 4.95 -15.20 -1.90
C LEU A 192 4.08 -16.44 -1.91
N LEU A 193 4.13 -17.20 -0.82
CA LEU A 193 3.20 -18.28 -0.57
C LEU A 193 1.76 -17.75 -0.59
N PRO A 194 0.78 -18.60 -0.89
CA PRO A 194 -0.61 -18.20 -0.87
C PRO A 194 -0.99 -17.53 0.45
N THR A 195 -1.72 -16.42 0.38
CA THR A 195 -2.18 -15.66 1.55
C THR A 195 -2.90 -16.53 2.57
N ALA A 196 -3.56 -17.61 2.12
CA ALA A 196 -4.21 -18.58 2.99
C ALA A 196 -3.25 -19.22 4.01
N GLN A 197 -2.01 -19.51 3.63
CA GLN A 197 -1.01 -20.06 4.53
C GLN A 197 -0.58 -19.06 5.61
N TYR A 198 -0.46 -17.79 5.26
CA TYR A 198 -0.18 -16.74 6.25
C TYR A 198 -1.37 -16.48 7.17
N LEU A 199 -2.61 -16.56 6.66
CA LEU A 199 -3.81 -16.49 7.49
C LEU A 199 -3.89 -17.63 8.48
N GLU A 200 -3.54 -18.85 8.07
CA GLU A 200 -3.47 -19.99 8.98
C GLU A 200 -2.34 -19.82 10.02
N ALA A 201 -1.18 -19.34 9.60
CA ALA A 201 -0.01 -19.17 10.45
C ALA A 201 -0.17 -18.04 11.49
N ILE A 202 -0.89 -16.96 11.18
CA ILE A 202 -1.18 -15.88 12.15
C ILE A 202 -2.23 -16.31 13.18
N GLY A 203 -3.08 -17.30 12.85
CA GLY A 203 -4.13 -17.81 13.74
C GLY A 203 -5.09 -16.72 14.20
N ASP A 204 -5.42 -16.74 15.49
CA ASP A 204 -6.40 -15.83 16.11
C ASP A 204 -5.83 -14.47 16.53
N GLU A 205 -4.57 -14.17 16.20
CA GLU A 205 -3.91 -12.92 16.59
C GLU A 205 -4.72 -11.67 16.17
N PRO A 206 -5.26 -11.58 14.91
CA PRO A 206 -6.02 -10.41 14.50
C PRO A 206 -7.28 -10.17 15.36
N GLU A 207 -7.92 -11.23 15.81
CA GLU A 207 -9.07 -11.15 16.71
C GLU A 207 -8.65 -10.73 18.12
N GLN A 208 -7.64 -11.39 18.68
CA GLN A 208 -7.15 -11.14 20.04
C GLN A 208 -6.61 -9.72 20.20
N LEU A 209 -5.99 -9.16 19.17
CA LEU A 209 -5.37 -7.84 19.16
C LEU A 209 -6.18 -6.80 18.35
N ALA A 210 -7.46 -7.02 18.15
CA ALA A 210 -8.31 -6.16 17.31
C ALA A 210 -8.31 -4.68 17.73
N ASN A 211 -8.17 -4.41 19.04
CA ASN A 211 -8.16 -3.06 19.62
C ASN A 211 -6.76 -2.47 19.83
N THR A 212 -5.70 -3.22 19.53
CA THR A 212 -4.32 -2.75 19.67
C THR A 212 -3.90 -2.04 18.38
N PRO A 213 -3.27 -0.86 18.39
CA PRO A 213 -2.70 -0.25 17.19
C PRO A 213 -1.80 -1.24 16.43
N ILE A 214 -1.94 -1.29 15.11
CA ILE A 214 -1.19 -2.27 14.28
C ILE A 214 0.31 -2.02 14.41
N GLY A 215 0.76 -0.76 14.39
CA GLY A 215 2.18 -0.43 14.59
C GLY A 215 2.74 -0.94 15.92
N GLN A 216 1.93 -0.96 16.98
CA GLN A 216 2.30 -1.56 18.25
C GLN A 216 2.40 -3.09 18.16
N ILE A 217 1.49 -3.72 17.43
CA ILE A 217 1.54 -5.16 17.16
C ILE A 217 2.83 -5.51 16.39
N LEU A 218 3.16 -4.73 15.36
CA LEU A 218 4.35 -4.95 14.53
C LEU A 218 5.66 -4.77 15.30
N ALA A 219 5.66 -4.00 16.39
CA ALA A 219 6.82 -3.84 17.27
C ALA A 219 7.10 -5.11 18.13
N SER A 220 6.15 -6.02 18.25
CA SER A 220 6.30 -7.29 18.94
C SER A 220 6.68 -8.42 17.97
N PRO A 221 7.37 -9.48 18.44
CA PRO A 221 7.66 -10.63 17.60
C PRO A 221 6.40 -11.21 16.96
N PRO A 222 6.46 -11.63 15.69
CA PRO A 222 5.34 -12.29 15.04
C PRO A 222 5.11 -13.70 15.64
N PRO A 223 3.95 -14.31 15.41
CA PRO A 223 3.73 -15.72 15.73
C PRO A 223 4.82 -16.59 15.10
N VAL A 224 5.29 -17.59 15.87
CA VAL A 224 6.42 -18.45 15.45
C VAL A 224 6.13 -19.10 14.10
N ASN A 225 4.93 -19.66 13.92
CA ASN A 225 4.55 -20.30 12.65
C ASN A 225 4.61 -19.34 11.46
N MET A 226 4.27 -18.08 11.67
CA MET A 226 4.33 -17.04 10.61
C MET A 226 5.78 -16.68 10.28
N ALA A 227 6.64 -16.58 11.28
CA ALA A 227 8.07 -16.33 11.08
C ALA A 227 8.76 -17.47 10.32
N ASP A 228 8.47 -18.72 10.68
CA ASP A 228 9.01 -19.91 10.00
C ASP A 228 8.54 -19.98 8.55
N LEU A 229 7.27 -19.68 8.31
CA LEU A 229 6.69 -19.62 6.97
C LEU A 229 7.38 -18.55 6.09
N TRP A 230 7.64 -17.39 6.66
CA TRP A 230 8.36 -16.31 5.98
C TRP A 230 9.80 -16.72 5.61
N LEU A 231 10.51 -17.34 6.52
CA LEU A 231 11.88 -17.83 6.25
C LEU A 231 11.90 -18.87 5.13
N ALA A 232 10.93 -19.79 5.12
CA ALA A 232 10.78 -20.77 4.05
C ALA A 232 10.46 -20.13 2.70
N ASP A 233 9.65 -19.07 2.70
CA ASP A 233 9.29 -18.33 1.50
C ASP A 233 10.48 -17.55 0.94
N LEU A 234 11.27 -16.90 1.80
CA LEU A 234 12.53 -16.26 1.41
C LEU A 234 13.53 -17.24 0.80
N GLU A 235 13.70 -18.42 1.40
CA GLU A 235 14.57 -19.44 0.88
C GLU A 235 14.13 -19.95 -0.49
N ARG A 236 12.83 -20.21 -0.67
CA ARG A 236 12.24 -20.62 -1.94
C ARG A 236 12.45 -19.55 -3.01
N TYR A 237 12.29 -18.28 -2.68
CA TYR A 237 12.51 -17.17 -3.59
C TYR A 237 13.99 -17.06 -3.98
N SER A 238 14.90 -17.14 -3.03
CA SER A 238 16.34 -17.08 -3.27
C SER A 238 16.82 -18.16 -4.23
N ARG A 239 16.32 -19.40 -4.08
CA ARG A 239 16.66 -20.53 -4.96
C ARG A 239 16.25 -20.32 -6.42
N ARG A 240 15.20 -19.54 -6.69
CA ARG A 240 14.76 -19.24 -8.07
C ARG A 240 15.75 -18.35 -8.83
N PHE A 241 16.46 -17.48 -8.11
CA PHE A 241 17.46 -16.59 -8.74
C PHE A 241 18.83 -17.22 -8.90
N THR A 242 19.20 -18.16 -8.02
CA THR A 242 20.47 -18.87 -8.11
C THR A 242 20.49 -19.94 -9.22
N ASN A 243 19.33 -20.46 -9.61
CA ASN A 243 19.23 -21.49 -10.66
C ASN A 243 19.11 -20.91 -12.08
N ASN A 244 19.05 -19.58 -12.24
CA ASN A 244 18.96 -18.88 -13.53
C ASN A 244 20.27 -18.15 -13.90
N THR A 245 21.35 -18.37 -13.15
CA THR A 245 22.71 -17.94 -13.44
C THR A 245 23.59 -19.14 -13.82
#